data_03d114659e34d3ce135ec8936a777542
#
_entry.id   03d114659e34d3ce135ec8936a777542
#
_cell.length_a   1.000
_cell.length_b   1.000
_cell.length_c   1.000
_cell.angle_alpha   90.00
_cell.angle_beta   90.00
_cell.angle_gamma   90.00
#
_symmetry.space_group_name_H-M   'P 1'
#
loop_
_entity.id
_entity.type
_entity.pdbx_description
1 polymer ?
#
loop_
_entity_poly.entity_id
_entity_poly.type
_entity_poly.pdbx_seq_one_letter_code
_entity_poly.pdbx_strand_id
1 'polypeptide(L)'
;MKKNEIKSDPVAEKIVQSIAYLKNNLKLFIPALIVIMVIVAVISRNLSINETNKINALKEVDEIMIELVSSGSNNSEFDIDIQNKINSLYEKYPDSESVNYLGFLALQLDSIDIQERINLIKNNISNKWFKTQAFLVSGDNYSDNENYDLAKKDYKKAIEYASSNAQKGYCYYKLGNLYFETNDIAHALTEYKEADKLFSLSKKEQPLEADLQFKDWYSRNKIALYRAENLLKK
;
A
#
# COMPACT_ATOMS: atom_id res chain seq x y z
N MET A 1 58.83 -17.25 -50.50
CA MET A 1 58.06 -16.31 -49.66
C MET A 1 56.69 -16.93 -49.43
N LYS A 2 56.40 -17.37 -48.19
CA LYS A 2 55.06 -17.90 -47.83
C LYS A 2 54.14 -16.70 -47.65
N LYS A 3 53.06 -16.63 -48.46
CA LYS A 3 51.95 -15.70 -48.22
C LYS A 3 51.34 -16.01 -46.83
N ASN A 4 51.42 -15.09 -45.89
CA ASN A 4 50.66 -15.18 -44.70
C ASN A 4 49.16 -15.09 -45.01
N GLU A 5 48.45 -16.19 -44.87
CA GLU A 5 46.99 -16.20 -44.87
C GLU A 5 46.57 -15.38 -43.68
N ILE A 6 45.99 -14.20 -43.89
CA ILE A 6 45.33 -13.41 -42.90
C ILE A 6 44.09 -14.22 -42.48
N LYS A 7 44.14 -14.85 -41.29
CA LYS A 7 42.97 -15.48 -40.71
C LYS A 7 41.90 -14.42 -40.57
N SER A 8 40.81 -14.56 -41.30
CA SER A 8 39.64 -13.70 -41.15
C SER A 8 39.13 -13.80 -39.72
N ASP A 9 38.94 -12.67 -39.07
CA ASP A 9 38.35 -12.61 -37.75
C ASP A 9 36.83 -12.90 -37.87
N PRO A 10 36.33 -14.03 -37.31
CA PRO A 10 34.94 -14.43 -37.47
C PRO A 10 33.96 -13.41 -36.82
N VAL A 11 34.42 -12.58 -35.91
CA VAL A 11 33.62 -11.49 -35.33
C VAL A 11 33.52 -10.34 -36.34
N ALA A 12 34.61 -9.95 -36.94
CA ALA A 12 34.62 -8.91 -37.98
C ALA A 12 33.74 -9.29 -39.20
N GLU A 13 33.79 -10.55 -39.64
CA GLU A 13 32.90 -11.02 -40.71
C GLU A 13 31.43 -10.93 -40.37
N LYS A 14 31.02 -11.34 -39.13
CA LYS A 14 29.64 -11.22 -38.66
C LYS A 14 29.18 -9.78 -38.59
N ILE A 15 30.03 -8.87 -38.12
CA ILE A 15 29.72 -7.43 -38.08
C ILE A 15 29.47 -6.88 -39.48
N VAL A 16 30.36 -7.20 -40.46
CA VAL A 16 30.21 -6.77 -41.84
C VAL A 16 28.93 -7.33 -42.48
N GLN A 17 28.62 -8.61 -42.25
CA GLN A 17 27.37 -9.22 -42.71
C GLN A 17 26.15 -8.56 -42.12
N SER A 18 26.17 -8.24 -40.81
CA SER A 18 25.07 -7.54 -40.12
C SER A 18 24.86 -6.11 -40.66
N ILE A 19 25.94 -5.39 -40.92
CA ILE A 19 25.88 -4.05 -41.54
C ILE A 19 25.32 -4.13 -42.97
N ALA A 20 25.75 -5.10 -43.76
CA ALA A 20 25.23 -5.32 -45.10
C ALA A 20 23.74 -5.68 -45.10
N TYR A 21 23.32 -6.54 -44.18
CA TYR A 21 21.91 -6.88 -43.98
C TYR A 21 21.05 -5.66 -43.60
N LEU A 22 21.51 -4.83 -42.65
CA LEU A 22 20.87 -3.60 -42.26
C LEU A 22 20.75 -2.62 -43.43
N LYS A 23 21.83 -2.45 -44.22
CA LYS A 23 21.85 -1.56 -45.38
C LYS A 23 20.87 -2.00 -46.47
N ASN A 24 20.77 -3.29 -46.72
CA ASN A 24 19.86 -3.85 -47.72
C ASN A 24 18.39 -3.80 -47.30
N ASN A 25 18.11 -3.73 -45.97
CA ASN A 25 16.75 -3.72 -45.40
C ASN A 25 16.38 -2.40 -44.76
N LEU A 26 17.08 -1.31 -45.09
CA LEU A 26 16.83 0.02 -44.52
C LEU A 26 15.36 0.46 -44.60
N LYS A 27 14.67 0.12 -45.69
CA LYS A 27 13.24 0.44 -45.90
C LYS A 27 12.33 -0.21 -44.85
N LEU A 28 12.80 -1.27 -44.20
CA LEU A 28 12.07 -2.00 -43.17
C LEU A 28 12.50 -1.54 -41.77
N PHE A 29 13.79 -1.25 -41.60
CA PHE A 29 14.35 -0.83 -40.30
C PHE A 29 14.04 0.63 -39.94
N ILE A 30 13.98 1.55 -40.90
CA ILE A 30 13.68 2.95 -40.67
C ILE A 30 12.27 3.14 -40.05
N PRO A 31 11.18 2.57 -40.61
CA PRO A 31 9.86 2.65 -39.97
C PRO A 31 9.82 2.03 -38.57
N ALA A 32 10.47 0.87 -38.39
CA ALA A 32 10.53 0.22 -37.07
C ALA A 32 11.26 1.10 -36.04
N LEU A 33 12.34 1.75 -36.42
CA LEU A 33 13.07 2.67 -35.52
C LEU A 33 12.24 3.91 -35.18
N ILE A 34 11.48 4.46 -36.13
CA ILE A 34 10.56 5.57 -35.88
C ILE A 34 9.48 5.14 -34.88
N VAL A 35 8.89 3.96 -35.03
CA VAL A 35 7.89 3.45 -34.09
C VAL A 35 8.49 3.32 -32.68
N ILE A 36 9.69 2.76 -32.55
CA ILE A 36 10.39 2.64 -31.27
C ILE A 36 10.63 4.04 -30.66
N MET A 37 11.08 5.01 -31.44
CA MET A 37 11.30 6.38 -30.94
C MET A 37 10.01 7.02 -30.46
N VAL A 38 8.90 6.82 -31.17
CA VAL A 38 7.57 7.32 -30.74
C VAL A 38 7.15 6.68 -29.43
N ILE A 39 7.30 5.37 -29.29
CA ILE A 39 6.98 4.65 -28.04
C ILE A 39 7.84 5.18 -26.88
N VAL A 40 9.14 5.34 -27.08
CA VAL A 40 10.04 5.90 -26.05
C VAL A 40 9.65 7.33 -25.69
N ALA A 41 9.31 8.16 -26.67
CA ALA A 41 8.87 9.54 -26.41
C ALA A 41 7.56 9.59 -25.61
N VAL A 42 6.59 8.71 -25.92
CA VAL A 42 5.32 8.62 -25.17
C VAL A 42 5.56 8.14 -23.74
N ILE A 43 6.40 7.11 -23.55
CA ILE A 43 6.75 6.62 -22.21
C ILE A 43 7.47 7.72 -21.40
N SER A 44 8.46 8.39 -21.99
CA SER A 44 9.21 9.46 -21.33
C SER A 44 8.31 10.63 -20.94
N ARG A 45 7.37 11.00 -21.82
CA ARG A 45 6.38 12.05 -21.52
C ARG A 45 5.47 11.65 -20.37
N ASN A 46 4.95 10.43 -20.35
CA ASN A 46 4.08 9.93 -19.28
C ASN A 46 4.82 9.89 -17.93
N LEU A 47 6.09 9.45 -17.92
CA LEU A 47 6.91 9.46 -16.71
C LEU A 47 7.12 10.90 -16.18
N SER A 48 7.41 11.85 -17.07
CA SER A 48 7.59 13.26 -16.68
C SER A 48 6.31 13.89 -16.13
N ILE A 49 5.15 13.59 -16.73
CA ILE A 49 3.85 14.06 -16.23
C ILE A 49 3.56 13.46 -14.84
N ASN A 50 3.81 12.18 -14.65
CA ASN A 50 3.61 11.51 -13.36
C ASN A 50 4.48 12.10 -12.26
N GLU A 51 5.75 12.40 -12.53
CA GLU A 51 6.65 13.05 -11.56
C GLU A 51 6.18 14.46 -11.22
N THR A 52 5.77 15.24 -12.22
CA THR A 52 5.21 16.58 -12.00
C THR A 52 3.93 16.53 -11.17
N ASN A 53 3.04 15.59 -11.46
CA ASN A 53 1.81 15.38 -10.70
C ASN A 53 2.09 14.98 -9.25
N LYS A 54 3.08 14.12 -8.99
CA LYS A 54 3.50 13.76 -7.62
C LYS A 54 4.00 14.99 -6.84
N ILE A 55 4.83 15.81 -7.45
CA ILE A 55 5.36 17.03 -6.81
C ILE A 55 4.23 18.03 -6.52
N ASN A 56 3.32 18.22 -7.47
CA ASN A 56 2.19 19.14 -7.29
C ASN A 56 1.22 18.60 -6.21
N ALA A 57 0.90 17.32 -6.23
CA ALA A 57 0.09 16.68 -5.21
C ALA A 57 0.71 16.84 -3.82
N LEU A 58 2.03 16.65 -3.69
CA LEU A 58 2.72 16.82 -2.41
C LEU A 58 2.61 18.25 -1.88
N LYS A 59 2.80 19.26 -2.74
CA LYS A 59 2.66 20.67 -2.33
C LYS A 59 1.26 20.99 -1.84
N GLU A 60 0.22 20.57 -2.57
CA GLU A 60 -1.17 20.83 -2.18
C GLU A 60 -1.54 20.05 -0.91
N VAL A 61 -0.99 18.85 -0.72
CA VAL A 61 -1.14 18.08 0.54
C VAL A 61 -0.47 18.81 1.70
N ASP A 62 0.76 19.34 1.51
CA ASP A 62 1.48 20.07 2.56
C ASP A 62 0.69 21.32 3.01
N GLU A 63 0.08 22.04 2.07
CA GLU A 63 -0.78 23.20 2.39
C GLU A 63 -1.95 22.81 3.30
N ILE A 64 -2.66 21.73 2.96
CA ILE A 64 -3.78 21.22 3.78
C ILE A 64 -3.28 20.68 5.13
N MET A 65 -2.12 20.00 5.16
CA MET A 65 -1.52 19.51 6.40
C MET A 65 -1.15 20.65 7.35
N ILE A 66 -0.60 21.75 6.85
CA ILE A 66 -0.30 22.95 7.64
C ILE A 66 -1.60 23.54 8.21
N GLU A 67 -2.64 23.60 7.41
CA GLU A 67 -3.95 24.08 7.83
C GLU A 67 -4.57 23.19 8.91
N LEU A 68 -4.53 21.88 8.76
CA LEU A 68 -4.97 20.90 9.76
C LEU A 68 -4.24 21.05 11.10
N VAL A 69 -2.92 21.25 11.06
CA VAL A 69 -2.11 21.37 12.27
C VAL A 69 -2.28 22.75 12.94
N SER A 70 -2.45 23.82 12.15
CA SER A 70 -2.52 25.18 12.66
C SER A 70 -3.86 25.57 13.24
N SER A 71 -4.95 24.94 12.77
CA SER A 71 -6.32 25.33 13.16
C SER A 71 -6.75 24.80 14.51
N GLY A 72 -6.08 23.76 15.06
CA GLY A 72 -6.33 23.25 16.42
C GLY A 72 -7.80 22.90 16.69
N SER A 73 -8.47 22.29 15.75
CA SER A 73 -9.89 22.42 15.54
C SER A 73 -10.79 21.54 16.39
N ASN A 74 -11.93 22.16 16.77
CA ASN A 74 -13.21 21.50 17.04
C ASN A 74 -14.33 22.29 16.31
N ASN A 75 -14.13 22.61 15.03
CA ASN A 75 -15.10 23.38 14.25
C ASN A 75 -15.58 22.57 13.04
N SER A 76 -16.84 22.16 13.05
CA SER A 76 -17.45 21.34 12.02
C SER A 76 -17.42 21.97 10.61
N GLU A 77 -17.46 23.30 10.51
CA GLU A 77 -17.35 24.01 9.22
C GLU A 77 -15.95 23.88 8.62
N PHE A 78 -14.93 23.96 9.48
CA PHE A 78 -13.54 23.72 9.08
C PHE A 78 -13.32 22.29 8.58
N ASP A 79 -13.88 21.30 9.28
CA ASP A 79 -13.76 19.90 8.92
C ASP A 79 -14.41 19.61 7.55
N ILE A 80 -15.55 20.25 7.24
CA ILE A 80 -16.22 20.14 5.94
C ILE A 80 -15.36 20.77 4.84
N ASP A 81 -14.73 21.93 5.08
CA ASP A 81 -13.86 22.56 4.11
C ASP A 81 -12.62 21.70 3.79
N ILE A 82 -11.97 21.19 4.82
CA ILE A 82 -10.85 20.23 4.66
C ILE A 82 -11.26 18.99 3.87
N GLN A 83 -12.44 18.45 4.16
CA GLN A 83 -12.96 17.30 3.41
C GLN A 83 -13.13 17.60 1.93
N ASN A 84 -13.70 18.76 1.59
CA ASN A 84 -13.90 19.18 0.21
C ASN A 84 -12.55 19.35 -0.51
N LYS A 85 -11.56 19.94 0.15
CA LYS A 85 -10.18 20.06 -0.38
C LYS A 85 -9.58 18.69 -0.66
N ILE A 86 -9.70 17.75 0.26
CA ILE A 86 -9.18 16.39 0.09
C ILE A 86 -9.89 15.66 -1.06
N ASN A 87 -11.21 15.77 -1.18
CA ASN A 87 -11.96 15.17 -2.28
C ASN A 87 -11.52 15.75 -3.63
N SER A 88 -11.31 17.06 -3.71
CA SER A 88 -10.75 17.71 -4.90
C SER A 88 -9.35 17.18 -5.27
N LEU A 89 -8.51 16.90 -4.27
CA LEU A 89 -7.20 16.28 -4.51
C LEU A 89 -7.31 14.84 -5.04
N TYR A 90 -8.27 14.05 -4.56
CA TYR A 90 -8.53 12.70 -5.10
C TYR A 90 -8.94 12.73 -6.57
N GLU A 91 -9.79 13.70 -6.97
CA GLU A 91 -10.17 13.87 -8.36
C GLU A 91 -9.00 14.28 -9.24
N LYS A 92 -8.15 15.20 -8.74
CA LYS A 92 -7.01 15.75 -9.46
C LYS A 92 -5.81 14.80 -9.53
N TYR A 93 -5.57 14.03 -8.48
CA TYR A 93 -4.41 13.16 -8.31
C TYR A 93 -4.80 11.77 -7.76
N PRO A 94 -5.60 10.98 -8.49
CA PRO A 94 -6.22 9.75 -7.98
C PRO A 94 -5.20 8.68 -7.52
N ASP A 95 -4.01 8.66 -8.13
CA ASP A 95 -2.96 7.67 -7.82
C ASP A 95 -1.88 8.20 -6.87
N SER A 96 -2.08 9.39 -6.27
CA SER A 96 -1.07 10.00 -5.40
C SER A 96 -1.05 9.38 -4.01
N GLU A 97 0.10 8.85 -3.61
CA GLU A 97 0.29 8.29 -2.26
C GLU A 97 0.17 9.38 -1.17
N SER A 98 0.61 10.61 -1.44
CA SER A 98 0.49 11.73 -0.49
C SER A 98 -0.96 12.12 -0.25
N VAL A 99 -1.81 12.13 -1.30
CA VAL A 99 -3.26 12.37 -1.16
C VAL A 99 -3.92 11.23 -0.36
N ASN A 100 -3.55 9.99 -0.61
CA ASN A 100 -4.05 8.85 0.16
C ASN A 100 -3.65 8.92 1.63
N TYR A 101 -2.42 9.37 1.92
CA TYR A 101 -1.95 9.58 3.29
C TYR A 101 -2.74 10.69 4.00
N LEU A 102 -2.95 11.83 3.34
CA LEU A 102 -3.78 12.92 3.86
C LEU A 102 -5.22 12.45 4.13
N GLY A 103 -5.82 11.70 3.19
CA GLY A 103 -7.14 11.11 3.36
C GLY A 103 -7.22 10.17 4.56
N PHE A 104 -6.18 9.39 4.81
CA PHE A 104 -6.09 8.52 5.98
C PHE A 104 -6.01 9.32 7.29
N LEU A 105 -5.21 10.37 7.35
CA LEU A 105 -5.14 11.25 8.52
C LEU A 105 -6.50 11.94 8.80
N ALA A 106 -7.20 12.33 7.74
CA ALA A 106 -8.50 12.96 7.85
C ALA A 106 -9.63 12.02 8.34
N LEU A 107 -9.41 10.71 8.44
CA LEU A 107 -10.36 9.79 9.10
C LEU A 107 -10.55 10.09 10.60
N GLN A 108 -9.70 10.93 11.19
CA GLN A 108 -9.81 11.36 12.57
C GLN A 108 -10.71 12.59 12.75
N LEU A 109 -11.22 13.18 11.65
CA LEU A 109 -12.12 14.35 11.71
C LEU A 109 -13.57 13.87 11.91
N ASP A 110 -14.26 14.43 12.90
CA ASP A 110 -15.58 13.98 13.35
C ASP A 110 -16.73 14.17 12.34
N SER A 111 -16.56 15.10 11.38
CA SER A 111 -17.62 15.48 10.42
C SER A 111 -17.67 14.64 9.13
N ILE A 112 -16.86 13.59 9.04
CA ILE A 112 -16.65 12.83 7.80
C ILE A 112 -17.49 11.56 7.79
N ASP A 113 -18.14 11.26 6.65
CA ASP A 113 -18.57 9.90 6.38
C ASP A 113 -17.35 8.98 6.24
N ILE A 114 -16.97 8.40 7.39
CA ILE A 114 -15.82 7.51 7.54
C ILE A 114 -15.88 6.40 6.49
N GLN A 115 -17.07 5.86 6.20
CA GLN A 115 -17.21 4.72 5.29
C GLN A 115 -16.95 5.11 3.83
N GLU A 116 -17.43 6.26 3.37
CA GLU A 116 -17.17 6.74 2.01
C GLU A 116 -15.67 7.01 1.83
N ARG A 117 -15.04 7.67 2.77
CA ARG A 117 -13.61 7.95 2.72
C ARG A 117 -12.75 6.69 2.75
N ILE A 118 -13.07 5.74 3.62
CA ILE A 118 -12.39 4.45 3.65
C ILE A 118 -12.50 3.74 2.31
N ASN A 119 -13.66 3.79 1.65
CA ASN A 119 -13.85 3.18 0.34
C ASN A 119 -12.99 3.84 -0.74
N LEU A 120 -12.86 5.18 -0.73
CA LEU A 120 -11.95 5.90 -1.62
C LEU A 120 -10.50 5.46 -1.39
N ILE A 121 -10.06 5.40 -0.15
CA ILE A 121 -8.71 4.96 0.22
C ILE A 121 -8.46 3.51 -0.23
N LYS A 122 -9.37 2.58 0.06
CA LYS A 122 -9.26 1.16 -0.33
C LYS A 122 -9.10 0.97 -1.84
N ASN A 123 -9.80 1.77 -2.64
CA ASN A 123 -9.83 1.64 -4.09
C ASN A 123 -8.61 2.28 -4.76
N ASN A 124 -8.12 3.39 -4.23
CA ASN A 124 -7.12 4.24 -4.88
C ASN A 124 -5.69 4.04 -4.35
N ILE A 125 -5.51 3.26 -3.28
CA ILE A 125 -4.18 3.06 -2.67
C ILE A 125 -3.45 1.89 -3.34
N SER A 126 -2.23 2.13 -3.80
CA SER A 126 -1.29 1.10 -4.28
C SER A 126 -0.40 0.56 -3.16
N ASN A 127 -0.04 1.38 -2.21
CA ASN A 127 0.84 1.02 -1.09
C ASN A 127 0.15 0.01 -0.16
N LYS A 128 0.75 -1.17 -0.02
CA LYS A 128 0.19 -2.28 0.78
C LYS A 128 0.01 -1.93 2.25
N TRP A 129 0.93 -1.16 2.83
CA TRP A 129 0.85 -0.77 4.23
C TRP A 129 -0.39 0.08 4.51
N PHE A 130 -0.60 1.14 3.71
CA PHE A 130 -1.79 2.00 3.83
C PHE A 130 -3.08 1.23 3.53
N LYS A 131 -3.05 0.35 2.52
CA LYS A 131 -4.20 -0.50 2.18
C LYS A 131 -4.59 -1.41 3.35
N THR A 132 -3.62 -1.98 4.04
CA THR A 132 -3.86 -2.76 5.25
C THR A 132 -4.51 -1.90 6.33
N GLN A 133 -3.99 -0.69 6.58
CA GLN A 133 -4.55 0.21 7.58
C GLN A 133 -5.98 0.63 7.23
N ALA A 134 -6.28 0.95 5.97
CA ALA A 134 -7.62 1.29 5.53
C ALA A 134 -8.62 0.15 5.78
N PHE A 135 -8.22 -1.11 5.51
CA PHE A 135 -9.07 -2.26 5.81
C PHE A 135 -9.23 -2.52 7.31
N LEU A 136 -8.20 -2.24 8.14
CA LEU A 136 -8.31 -2.33 9.60
C LEU A 136 -9.29 -1.29 10.16
N VAL A 137 -9.15 -0.02 9.75
CA VAL A 137 -10.06 1.06 10.18
C VAL A 137 -11.49 0.79 9.72
N SER A 138 -11.68 0.27 8.48
CA SER A 138 -12.98 -0.14 8.00
C SER A 138 -13.57 -1.28 8.83
N GLY A 139 -12.77 -2.29 9.15
CA GLY A 139 -13.19 -3.40 10.00
C GLY A 139 -13.59 -2.94 11.39
N ASP A 140 -12.83 -2.00 12.00
CA ASP A 140 -13.15 -1.39 13.28
C ASP A 140 -14.49 -0.64 13.20
N ASN A 141 -14.68 0.22 12.19
CA ASN A 141 -15.93 0.96 12.00
C ASN A 141 -17.14 0.03 11.80
N TYR A 142 -16.98 -1.06 11.04
CA TYR A 142 -18.06 -2.04 10.91
C TYR A 142 -18.33 -2.79 12.21
N SER A 143 -17.29 -3.12 12.99
CA SER A 143 -17.45 -3.78 14.29
C SER A 143 -18.20 -2.88 15.30
N ASP A 144 -17.82 -1.60 15.38
CA ASP A 144 -18.43 -0.61 16.24
C ASP A 144 -19.92 -0.38 15.90
N ASN A 145 -20.30 -0.59 14.63
CA ASN A 145 -21.69 -0.54 14.15
C ASN A 145 -22.37 -1.92 14.13
N GLU A 146 -21.83 -2.92 14.81
CA GLU A 146 -22.37 -4.28 14.92
C GLU A 146 -22.52 -5.03 13.58
N ASN A 147 -21.88 -4.53 12.52
CA ASN A 147 -21.86 -5.16 11.19
C ASN A 147 -20.72 -6.21 11.09
N TYR A 148 -20.77 -7.21 11.96
CA TYR A 148 -19.67 -8.16 12.19
C TYR A 148 -19.22 -8.95 10.96
N ASP A 149 -20.14 -9.26 10.02
CA ASP A 149 -19.76 -9.97 8.79
C ASP A 149 -18.93 -9.10 7.84
N LEU A 150 -19.23 -7.80 7.75
CA LEU A 150 -18.44 -6.85 6.99
C LEU A 150 -17.10 -6.58 7.68
N ALA A 151 -17.09 -6.43 9.00
CA ALA A 151 -15.88 -6.31 9.80
C ALA A 151 -14.93 -7.51 9.57
N LYS A 152 -15.45 -8.73 9.64
CA LYS A 152 -14.71 -9.98 9.38
C LYS A 152 -14.11 -10.01 7.98
N LYS A 153 -14.88 -9.60 6.97
CA LYS A 153 -14.41 -9.53 5.58
C LYS A 153 -13.24 -8.55 5.43
N ASP A 154 -13.35 -7.38 6.06
CA ASP A 154 -12.33 -6.35 5.96
C ASP A 154 -11.06 -6.71 6.74
N TYR A 155 -11.17 -7.29 7.95
CA TYR A 155 -9.98 -7.80 8.65
C TYR A 155 -9.25 -8.92 7.87
N LYS A 156 -9.99 -9.81 7.19
CA LYS A 156 -9.38 -10.81 6.30
C LYS A 156 -8.66 -10.15 5.12
N LYS A 157 -9.22 -9.10 4.55
CA LYS A 157 -8.55 -8.31 3.52
C LYS A 157 -7.29 -7.61 4.05
N ALA A 158 -7.33 -7.07 5.26
CA ALA A 158 -6.14 -6.51 5.91
C ALA A 158 -5.02 -7.57 6.04
N ILE A 159 -5.35 -8.81 6.43
CA ILE A 159 -4.39 -9.92 6.49
C ILE A 159 -3.76 -10.21 5.12
N GLU A 160 -4.55 -10.18 4.03
CA GLU A 160 -4.06 -10.41 2.66
C GLU A 160 -3.05 -9.35 2.20
N TYR A 161 -3.28 -8.09 2.58
CA TYR A 161 -2.42 -6.96 2.17
C TYR A 161 -1.24 -6.70 3.12
N ALA A 162 -1.26 -7.24 4.32
CA ALA A 162 -0.21 -7.02 5.32
C ALA A 162 1.19 -7.34 4.78
N SER A 163 2.10 -6.38 4.90
CA SER A 163 3.44 -6.42 4.29
C SER A 163 4.53 -6.98 5.21
N SER A 164 4.25 -7.13 6.51
CA SER A 164 5.19 -7.67 7.50
C SER A 164 4.51 -8.65 8.44
N ASN A 165 5.31 -9.51 9.09
CA ASN A 165 4.82 -10.43 10.10
C ASN A 165 4.18 -9.70 11.28
N ALA A 166 4.73 -8.57 11.71
CA ALA A 166 4.16 -7.73 12.78
C ALA A 166 2.77 -7.20 12.39
N GLN A 167 2.65 -6.61 11.21
CA GLN A 167 1.39 -6.06 10.71
C GLN A 167 0.35 -7.16 10.52
N LYS A 168 0.74 -8.29 9.94
CA LYS A 168 -0.13 -9.46 9.76
C LYS A 168 -0.60 -10.04 11.10
N GLY A 169 0.30 -10.13 12.07
CA GLY A 169 -0.04 -10.54 13.43
C GLY A 169 -1.07 -9.62 14.07
N TYR A 170 -0.94 -8.31 13.87
CA TYR A 170 -1.93 -7.34 14.36
C TYR A 170 -3.29 -7.51 13.69
N CYS A 171 -3.34 -7.78 12.39
CA CYS A 171 -4.60 -8.06 11.69
C CYS A 171 -5.30 -9.32 12.25
N TYR A 172 -4.55 -10.40 12.52
CA TYR A 172 -5.09 -11.58 13.16
C TYR A 172 -5.58 -11.32 14.58
N TYR A 173 -4.86 -10.51 15.36
CA TYR A 173 -5.30 -10.07 16.68
C TYR A 173 -6.64 -9.32 16.63
N LYS A 174 -6.82 -8.40 15.66
CA LYS A 174 -8.08 -7.67 15.47
C LYS A 174 -9.22 -8.62 15.08
N LEU A 175 -8.99 -9.56 14.17
CA LEU A 175 -9.97 -10.59 13.80
C LEU A 175 -10.32 -11.50 14.99
N GLY A 176 -9.33 -11.85 15.81
CA GLY A 176 -9.54 -12.60 17.06
C GLY A 176 -10.43 -11.82 18.05
N ASN A 177 -10.21 -10.51 18.20
CA ASN A 177 -11.07 -9.68 19.03
C ASN A 177 -12.52 -9.69 18.54
N LEU A 178 -12.75 -9.57 17.22
CA LEU A 178 -14.09 -9.65 16.64
C LEU A 178 -14.80 -10.97 16.98
N TYR A 179 -14.10 -12.12 16.85
CA TYR A 179 -14.67 -13.41 17.23
C TYR A 179 -14.92 -13.50 18.73
N PHE A 180 -14.06 -12.89 19.54
CA PHE A 180 -14.25 -12.86 21.00
C PHE A 180 -15.49 -12.05 21.40
N GLU A 181 -15.68 -10.87 20.79
CA GLU A 181 -16.86 -10.00 20.99
C GLU A 181 -18.16 -10.66 20.56
N THR A 182 -18.12 -11.46 19.49
CA THR A 182 -19.27 -12.25 19.03
C THR A 182 -19.44 -13.59 19.76
N ASN A 183 -18.70 -13.79 20.85
CA ASN A 183 -18.73 -15.00 21.70
C ASN A 183 -18.30 -16.30 20.98
N ASP A 184 -17.58 -16.19 19.85
CA ASP A 184 -16.98 -17.32 19.14
C ASP A 184 -15.55 -17.55 19.63
N ILE A 185 -15.45 -18.07 20.86
CA ILE A 185 -14.17 -18.19 21.57
C ILE A 185 -13.21 -19.16 20.87
N ALA A 186 -13.73 -20.17 20.19
CA ALA A 186 -12.89 -21.16 19.49
C ALA A 186 -12.16 -20.55 18.30
N HIS A 187 -12.85 -19.77 17.48
CA HIS A 187 -12.21 -19.02 16.40
C HIS A 187 -11.31 -17.89 16.94
N ALA A 188 -11.75 -17.17 17.97
CA ALA A 188 -10.90 -16.16 18.62
C ALA A 188 -9.54 -16.75 19.05
N LEU A 189 -9.56 -17.91 19.70
CA LEU A 189 -8.34 -18.60 20.13
C LEU A 189 -7.43 -18.97 18.95
N THR A 190 -8.01 -19.41 17.85
CA THR A 190 -7.27 -19.75 16.62
C THR A 190 -6.54 -18.54 16.06
N GLU A 191 -7.24 -17.42 15.93
CA GLU A 191 -6.68 -16.19 15.39
C GLU A 191 -5.60 -15.59 16.32
N TYR A 192 -5.80 -15.61 17.63
CA TYR A 192 -4.78 -15.17 18.59
C TYR A 192 -3.51 -16.03 18.55
N LYS A 193 -3.62 -17.33 18.31
CA LYS A 193 -2.46 -18.23 18.13
C LYS A 193 -1.68 -17.91 16.85
N GLU A 194 -2.36 -17.64 15.74
CA GLU A 194 -1.69 -17.20 14.51
C GLU A 194 -1.03 -15.83 14.70
N ALA A 195 -1.68 -14.90 15.38
CA ALA A 195 -1.07 -13.62 15.75
C ALA A 195 0.21 -13.81 16.60
N ASP A 196 0.16 -14.67 17.62
CA ASP A 196 1.29 -14.96 18.50
C ASP A 196 2.49 -15.54 17.75
N LYS A 197 2.23 -16.47 16.84
CA LYS A 197 3.24 -17.06 15.97
C LYS A 197 3.91 -16.00 15.08
N LEU A 198 3.14 -15.11 14.45
CA LEU A 198 3.66 -14.06 13.58
C LEU A 198 4.45 -13.00 14.37
N PHE A 199 3.98 -12.60 15.54
CA PHE A 199 4.72 -11.71 16.42
C PHE A 199 6.03 -12.34 16.90
N SER A 200 6.03 -13.64 17.18
CA SER A 200 7.25 -14.36 17.54
C SER A 200 8.27 -14.45 16.40
N LEU A 201 7.81 -14.56 15.15
CA LEU A 201 8.64 -14.50 13.95
C LEU A 201 9.21 -13.08 13.76
N SER A 202 8.37 -12.07 13.83
CA SER A 202 8.79 -10.66 13.70
C SER A 202 9.84 -10.27 14.74
N LYS A 203 9.72 -10.77 15.98
CA LYS A 203 10.72 -10.57 17.04
C LYS A 203 12.10 -11.10 16.67
N LYS A 204 12.19 -12.15 15.87
CA LYS A 204 13.45 -12.72 15.41
C LYS A 204 14.06 -11.94 14.24
N GLU A 205 13.22 -11.33 13.42
CA GLU A 205 13.63 -10.61 12.21
C GLU A 205 14.14 -9.19 12.51
N GLN A 206 13.59 -8.55 13.54
CA GLN A 206 13.97 -7.18 13.94
C GLN A 206 14.19 -7.09 15.45
N PRO A 207 15.25 -6.44 15.92
CA PRO A 207 15.45 -6.19 17.35
C PRO A 207 14.30 -5.34 17.90
N LEU A 208 13.64 -5.84 18.92
CA LEU A 208 12.43 -5.26 19.54
C LEU A 208 12.61 -3.89 20.17
N GLU A 209 13.82 -3.36 20.21
CA GLU A 209 14.12 -2.13 20.95
C GLU A 209 13.59 -0.86 20.26
N ALA A 210 13.32 -0.93 18.96
CA ALA A 210 12.95 0.24 18.16
C ALA A 210 11.43 0.44 17.97
N ASP A 211 10.59 -0.58 18.20
CA ASP A 211 9.15 -0.49 17.87
C ASP A 211 8.25 -0.69 19.11
N LEU A 212 7.94 0.43 19.79
CA LEU A 212 7.02 0.45 20.93
C LEU A 212 5.63 -0.05 20.58
N GLN A 213 5.15 0.22 19.36
CA GLN A 213 3.84 -0.20 18.88
C GLN A 213 3.77 -1.72 18.74
N PHE A 214 4.82 -2.35 18.22
CA PHE A 214 4.92 -3.79 18.13
C PHE A 214 4.87 -4.47 19.50
N LYS A 215 5.60 -3.94 20.49
CA LYS A 215 5.58 -4.45 21.87
C LYS A 215 4.19 -4.41 22.47
N ASP A 216 3.46 -3.32 22.25
CA ASP A 216 2.08 -3.16 22.71
C ASP A 216 1.16 -4.20 22.06
N TRP A 217 1.18 -4.34 20.75
CA TRP A 217 0.38 -5.33 20.03
C TRP A 217 0.63 -6.76 20.50
N TYR A 218 1.90 -7.12 20.65
CA TYR A 218 2.29 -8.44 21.14
C TYR A 218 1.81 -8.71 22.56
N SER A 219 1.96 -7.74 23.46
CA SER A 219 1.50 -7.84 24.84
C SER A 219 -0.02 -7.98 24.93
N ARG A 220 -0.76 -7.20 24.18
CA ARG A 220 -2.24 -7.29 24.10
C ARG A 220 -2.69 -8.65 23.58
N ASN A 221 -2.04 -9.17 22.55
CA ASN A 221 -2.35 -10.51 22.03
C ASN A 221 -2.11 -11.60 23.08
N LYS A 222 -1.01 -11.54 23.86
CA LYS A 222 -0.76 -12.50 24.94
C LYS A 222 -1.85 -12.51 26.01
N ILE A 223 -2.35 -11.34 26.38
CA ILE A 223 -3.47 -11.21 27.33
C ILE A 223 -4.74 -11.80 26.75
N ALA A 224 -5.07 -11.50 25.47
CA ALA A 224 -6.25 -11.97 24.79
C ALA A 224 -6.22 -13.50 24.63
N LEU A 225 -5.09 -14.05 24.22
CA LEU A 225 -4.84 -15.50 24.11
C LEU A 225 -5.09 -16.21 25.44
N TYR A 226 -4.50 -15.71 26.54
CA TYR A 226 -4.68 -16.26 27.88
C TYR A 226 -6.15 -16.25 28.32
N ARG A 227 -6.88 -15.15 28.05
CA ARG A 227 -8.30 -15.04 28.37
C ARG A 227 -9.14 -16.07 27.61
N ALA A 228 -8.93 -16.21 26.30
CA ALA A 228 -9.64 -17.17 25.45
C ALA A 228 -9.38 -18.62 25.90
N GLU A 229 -8.14 -18.98 26.22
CA GLU A 229 -7.77 -20.32 26.71
C GLU A 229 -8.47 -20.68 28.03
N ASN A 230 -8.62 -19.71 28.93
CA ASN A 230 -9.28 -19.96 30.21
C ASN A 230 -10.81 -20.06 30.09
N LEU A 231 -11.43 -19.43 29.12
CA LEU A 231 -12.87 -19.55 28.86
C LEU A 231 -13.22 -20.91 28.26
N LEU A 232 -12.37 -21.50 27.44
CA LEU A 232 -12.59 -22.84 26.86
C LEU A 232 -12.32 -23.99 27.84
N LYS A 233 -11.67 -23.74 28.96
CA LYS A 233 -11.43 -24.77 30.01
C LYS A 233 -12.56 -24.91 31.02
N LYS A 234 -13.52 -23.98 31.00
CA LYS A 234 -14.72 -23.99 31.86
C LYS A 234 -15.88 -24.68 31.18
#